data_1c5a82e17a9f8c30d1aaab0137ac4c64
#
_entry.id   1c5a82e17a9f8c30d1aaab0137ac4c64
#
_cell.length_a   1.000
_cell.length_b   1.000
_cell.length_c   1.000
_cell.angle_alpha   90.00
_cell.angle_beta   90.00
_cell.angle_gamma   90.00
#
_symmetry.space_group_name_H-M   'P 1'
#
loop_
_entity.id
_entity.type
_entity.pdbx_description
1 polymer ?
#
loop_
_entity_poly.entity_id
_entity_poly.type
_entity_poly.pdbx_seq_one_letter_code
_entity_poly.pdbx_strand_id
1 'polypeptide(L)'
;RVLEANGAKVVREYYFNDHGEQINRFAKSLVAAAHGEETPIDGYKGKYINEIADRVIAEAEADGVDVLSLPRVDGGLDKDGNPLGEGDSEQREEFRKRAVPMMFDEIQRSMKEFRVRFDVWFHENNLYKDGEVDRAIEELRSRGDIFEKDGATWFESTKHGDDKDRVIIKSNGDFAYFAADIAYYWNKRHRAVDPADVAIYMLGADHHGYIGRMMAMCAAFGDEHADSHRPAGQCDEERQARAHV
;
A
#
# COMPACT_ATOMS: atom_id res chain seq x y z
N ARG A 1 2.32 -23.36 5.72
CA ARG A 1 2.46 -24.70 6.35
C ARG A 1 2.46 -25.82 5.30
N VAL A 2 1.44 -25.87 4.37
CA VAL A 2 1.38 -26.93 3.36
C VAL A 2 2.59 -26.89 2.44
N LEU A 3 2.93 -25.70 1.91
CA LEU A 3 4.11 -25.53 1.05
C LEU A 3 5.41 -25.89 1.78
N GLU A 4 5.56 -25.48 3.02
CA GLU A 4 6.71 -25.84 3.86
C GLU A 4 6.80 -27.34 4.10
N ALA A 5 5.67 -28.00 4.37
CA ALA A 5 5.61 -29.44 4.53
C ALA A 5 6.01 -30.22 3.25
N ASN A 6 5.85 -29.57 2.09
CA ASN A 6 6.30 -30.10 0.80
C ASN A 6 7.72 -29.62 0.40
N GLY A 7 8.47 -29.04 1.34
CA GLY A 7 9.87 -28.68 1.14
C GLY A 7 10.13 -27.30 0.51
N ALA A 8 9.09 -26.48 0.31
CA ALA A 8 9.29 -25.12 -0.18
C ALA A 8 9.84 -24.20 0.94
N LYS A 9 10.76 -23.31 0.60
CA LYS A 9 11.12 -22.19 1.44
C LYS A 9 10.02 -21.14 1.35
N VAL A 10 9.32 -20.88 2.44
CA VAL A 10 8.20 -19.91 2.48
C VAL A 10 8.63 -18.68 3.26
N VAL A 11 8.58 -17.53 2.62
CA VAL A 11 8.74 -16.20 3.25
C VAL A 11 7.36 -15.57 3.37
N ARG A 12 6.94 -15.26 4.58
CA ARG A 12 5.68 -14.58 4.88
C ARG A 12 5.95 -13.10 4.98
N GLU A 13 5.31 -12.33 4.15
CA GLU A 13 5.51 -10.89 4.08
C GLU A 13 4.18 -10.16 4.32
N TYR A 14 4.23 -9.18 5.21
CA TYR A 14 3.15 -8.23 5.45
C TYR A 14 3.48 -6.93 4.72
N TYR A 15 2.57 -6.49 3.85
CA TYR A 15 2.68 -5.19 3.19
C TYR A 15 2.03 -4.13 4.07
N PHE A 16 2.85 -3.24 4.61
CA PHE A 16 2.40 -2.12 5.41
C PHE A 16 2.25 -0.88 4.53
N ASN A 17 1.01 -0.46 4.35
CA ASN A 17 0.69 0.75 3.60
C ASN A 17 0.92 1.96 4.50
N ASP A 18 2.13 2.50 4.47
CA ASP A 18 2.56 3.69 5.20
C ASP A 18 2.80 4.90 4.28
N HIS A 19 2.17 4.90 3.10
CA HIS A 19 2.29 5.95 2.11
C HIS A 19 0.92 6.37 1.53
N GLY A 20 0.84 7.61 1.05
CA GLY A 20 -0.29 8.10 0.26
C GLY A 20 -1.55 8.46 1.06
N GLU A 21 -2.68 8.51 0.36
CA GLU A 21 -3.93 9.11 0.84
C GLU A 21 -4.55 8.40 2.07
N GLN A 22 -4.34 7.10 2.23
CA GLN A 22 -4.85 6.38 3.41
C GLN A 22 -4.21 6.89 4.70
N ILE A 23 -2.91 7.16 4.67
CA ILE A 23 -2.19 7.71 5.81
C ILE A 23 -2.62 9.16 6.08
N ASN A 24 -2.88 9.94 5.04
CA ASN A 24 -3.43 11.29 5.20
C ASN A 24 -4.80 11.28 5.87
N ARG A 25 -5.71 10.38 5.46
CA ARG A 25 -7.03 10.19 6.09
C ARG A 25 -6.91 9.75 7.54
N PHE A 26 -5.96 8.86 7.83
CA PHE A 26 -5.69 8.44 9.20
C PHE A 26 -5.24 9.62 10.07
N ALA A 27 -4.26 10.40 9.61
CA ALA A 27 -3.79 11.59 10.33
C ALA A 27 -4.90 12.63 10.51
N LYS A 28 -5.73 12.90 9.50
CA LYS A 28 -6.91 13.77 9.61
C LYS A 28 -7.88 13.30 10.69
N SER A 29 -8.12 11.99 10.75
CA SER A 29 -9.02 11.41 11.74
C SER A 29 -8.48 11.56 13.17
N LEU A 30 -7.17 11.41 13.36
CA LEU A 30 -6.51 11.60 14.65
C LEU A 30 -6.57 13.05 15.11
N VAL A 31 -6.31 14.00 14.21
CA VAL A 31 -6.41 15.44 14.52
C VAL A 31 -7.84 15.80 14.93
N ALA A 32 -8.85 15.33 14.19
CA ALA A 32 -10.24 15.56 14.55
C ALA A 32 -10.58 14.97 15.93
N ALA A 33 -10.16 13.75 16.21
CA ALA A 33 -10.34 13.10 17.50
C ALA A 33 -9.67 13.87 18.66
N ALA A 34 -8.44 14.34 18.46
CA ALA A 34 -7.66 15.12 19.44
C ALA A 34 -8.35 16.43 19.82
N HIS A 35 -9.09 17.03 18.89
CA HIS A 35 -9.87 18.25 19.12
C HIS A 35 -11.34 18.00 19.52
N GLY A 36 -11.77 16.74 19.66
CA GLY A 36 -13.17 16.41 19.94
C GLY A 36 -14.12 16.75 18.78
N GLU A 37 -13.62 16.83 17.57
CA GLU A 37 -14.38 17.16 16.36
C GLU A 37 -15.00 15.90 15.75
N GLU A 38 -16.01 16.08 14.88
CA GLU A 38 -16.56 14.96 14.13
C GLU A 38 -15.52 14.36 13.18
N THR A 39 -15.52 13.03 13.09
CA THR A 39 -14.65 12.31 12.16
C THR A 39 -14.93 12.74 10.73
N PRO A 40 -13.93 13.08 9.91
CA PRO A 40 -14.11 13.37 8.48
C PRO A 40 -14.93 12.29 7.77
N ILE A 41 -15.69 12.68 6.72
CA ILE A 41 -16.64 11.77 6.02
C ILE A 41 -15.94 10.48 5.54
N ASP A 42 -14.73 10.61 5.03
CA ASP A 42 -13.88 9.52 4.54
C ASP A 42 -12.84 9.05 5.57
N GLY A 43 -12.95 9.52 6.82
CA GLY A 43 -12.02 9.24 7.91
C GLY A 43 -12.25 7.90 8.58
N TYR A 44 -11.25 7.48 9.33
CA TYR A 44 -11.30 6.29 10.16
C TYR A 44 -12.09 6.55 11.44
N LYS A 45 -12.96 5.61 11.79
CA LYS A 45 -13.84 5.69 12.97
C LYS A 45 -13.53 4.56 13.95
N GLY A 46 -13.75 4.81 15.21
CA GLY A 46 -13.65 3.81 16.26
C GLY A 46 -12.84 4.28 17.46
N LYS A 47 -12.98 3.55 18.56
CA LYS A 47 -12.33 3.88 19.84
C LYS A 47 -10.82 3.95 19.75
N TYR A 48 -10.22 3.10 18.90
CA TYR A 48 -8.78 3.06 18.71
C TYR A 48 -8.19 4.37 18.15
N ILE A 49 -8.97 5.14 17.37
CA ILE A 49 -8.54 6.45 16.85
C ILE A 49 -8.32 7.42 18.03
N ASN A 50 -9.26 7.47 18.98
CA ASN A 50 -9.11 8.30 20.18
C ASN A 50 -7.91 7.84 21.01
N GLU A 51 -7.77 6.54 21.23
CA GLU A 51 -6.65 5.96 22.00
C GLU A 51 -5.29 6.27 21.38
N ILE A 52 -5.19 6.25 20.04
CA ILE A 52 -3.95 6.64 19.35
C ILE A 52 -3.74 8.14 19.44
N ALA A 53 -4.80 8.96 19.25
CA ALA A 53 -4.68 10.41 19.37
C ALA A 53 -4.18 10.84 20.77
N ASP A 54 -4.74 10.26 21.84
CA ASP A 54 -4.30 10.50 23.22
C ASP A 54 -2.83 10.11 23.42
N ARG A 55 -2.40 8.99 22.84
CA ARG A 55 -1.00 8.55 22.92
C ARG A 55 -0.06 9.49 22.16
N VAL A 56 -0.47 9.99 21.00
CA VAL A 56 0.31 10.97 20.23
C VAL A 56 0.50 12.25 21.04
N ILE A 57 -0.56 12.76 21.69
CA ILE A 57 -0.49 13.94 22.54
C ILE A 57 0.49 13.70 23.69
N ALA A 58 0.34 12.58 24.42
CA ALA A 58 1.20 12.27 25.56
C ALA A 58 2.70 12.10 25.14
N GLU A 59 2.98 11.50 24.00
CA GLU A 59 4.35 11.35 23.48
C GLU A 59 4.92 12.72 23.05
N ALA A 60 4.11 13.55 22.38
CA ALA A 60 4.53 14.88 21.98
C ALA A 60 4.85 15.77 23.18
N GLU A 61 3.99 15.74 24.21
CA GLU A 61 4.23 16.47 25.48
C GLU A 61 5.51 16.01 26.18
N ALA A 62 5.80 14.71 26.19
CA ALA A 62 7.04 14.17 26.76
C ALA A 62 8.28 14.66 26.01
N ASP A 63 8.16 14.94 24.72
CA ASP A 63 9.21 15.52 23.87
C ASP A 63 9.23 17.06 23.93
N GLY A 64 8.35 17.69 24.72
CA GLY A 64 8.25 19.14 24.84
C GLY A 64 7.52 19.82 23.67
N VAL A 65 6.75 19.08 22.90
CA VAL A 65 5.95 19.57 21.77
C VAL A 65 4.49 19.68 22.17
N ASP A 66 3.94 20.90 22.16
CA ASP A 66 2.50 21.12 22.28
C ASP A 66 1.84 20.91 20.91
N VAL A 67 1.54 19.64 20.59
CA VAL A 67 1.02 19.26 19.27
C VAL A 67 -0.35 19.88 18.99
N LEU A 68 -1.14 20.20 20.01
CA LEU A 68 -2.48 20.79 19.84
C LEU A 68 -2.43 22.28 19.45
N SER A 69 -1.34 22.96 19.76
CA SER A 69 -1.13 24.37 19.38
C SER A 69 -0.47 24.57 18.03
N LEU A 70 -0.01 23.48 17.38
CA LEU A 70 0.60 23.56 16.05
C LEU A 70 -0.39 24.06 14.98
N PRO A 71 0.09 24.80 13.95
CA PRO A 71 -0.76 25.27 12.86
C PRO A 71 -1.54 24.14 12.16
N ARG A 72 -2.84 24.42 11.93
CA ARG A 72 -3.76 23.53 11.22
C ARG A 72 -4.10 24.02 9.79
N VAL A 73 -3.37 25.02 9.33
CA VAL A 73 -3.64 25.64 8.01
C VAL A 73 -3.14 24.71 6.91
N ASP A 74 -4.07 24.31 6.06
CA ASP A 74 -3.77 23.52 4.87
C ASP A 74 -2.89 24.34 3.90
N GLY A 75 -1.87 23.69 3.32
CA GLY A 75 -0.98 24.31 2.34
C GLY A 75 0.07 25.26 2.95
N GLY A 76 0.40 25.12 4.24
CA GLY A 76 1.50 25.83 4.88
C GLY A 76 2.88 25.36 4.38
N LEU A 77 3.90 25.84 5.04
CA LEU A 77 5.29 25.38 4.85
C LEU A 77 5.65 24.44 6.00
N ASP A 78 6.48 23.43 5.73
CA ASP A 78 7.11 22.64 6.78
C ASP A 78 8.19 23.45 7.51
N LYS A 79 8.78 22.86 8.56
CA LYS A 79 9.89 23.49 9.34
C LYS A 79 11.12 23.85 8.50
N ASP A 80 11.28 23.23 7.33
CA ASP A 80 12.40 23.43 6.43
C ASP A 80 12.04 24.42 5.29
N GLY A 81 10.79 24.96 5.31
CA GLY A 81 10.30 25.96 4.35
C GLY A 81 9.77 25.36 3.04
N ASN A 82 9.54 24.05 2.97
CA ASN A 82 8.95 23.43 1.79
C ASN A 82 7.42 23.52 1.84
N PRO A 83 6.74 23.70 0.71
CA PRO A 83 5.28 23.69 0.67
C PRO A 83 4.74 22.34 1.15
N LEU A 84 3.88 22.37 2.16
CA LEU A 84 3.06 21.21 2.52
C LEU A 84 2.02 20.98 1.40
N GLY A 85 1.74 19.72 1.11
CA GLY A 85 0.74 19.35 0.12
C GLY A 85 -0.62 19.96 0.41
N GLU A 86 -1.47 20.08 -0.61
CA GLU A 86 -2.83 20.58 -0.47
C GLU A 86 -3.57 19.72 0.57
N GLY A 87 -4.01 20.34 1.66
CA GLY A 87 -4.63 19.67 2.80
C GLY A 87 -3.67 19.14 3.86
N ASP A 88 -2.38 19.43 3.81
CA ASP A 88 -1.43 19.08 4.86
C ASP A 88 -1.14 20.28 5.77
N SER A 89 -0.91 20.01 7.06
CA SER A 89 -0.59 21.01 8.07
C SER A 89 0.50 20.49 9.00
N GLU A 90 1.20 21.41 9.69
CA GLU A 90 2.26 21.04 10.63
C GLU A 90 1.73 20.13 11.74
N GLN A 91 0.54 20.42 12.27
CA GLN A 91 -0.12 19.55 13.25
C GLN A 91 -0.39 18.16 12.70
N ARG A 92 -0.95 18.06 11.48
CA ARG A 92 -1.25 16.75 10.84
C ARG A 92 0.01 15.94 10.59
N GLU A 93 1.09 16.60 10.16
CA GLU A 93 2.38 15.95 9.95
C GLU A 93 2.95 15.37 11.26
N GLU A 94 2.85 16.12 12.36
CA GLU A 94 3.32 15.64 13.65
C GLU A 94 2.47 14.46 14.17
N PHE A 95 1.14 14.48 13.97
CA PHE A 95 0.28 13.34 14.24
C PHE A 95 0.64 12.15 13.37
N ARG A 96 0.85 12.34 12.07
CA ARG A 96 1.23 11.28 11.13
C ARG A 96 2.54 10.60 11.55
N LYS A 97 3.56 11.38 11.79
CA LYS A 97 4.91 10.93 12.17
C LYS A 97 4.90 10.03 13.42
N ARG A 98 4.10 10.37 14.43
CA ARG A 98 4.01 9.62 15.67
C ARG A 98 3.05 8.45 15.59
N ALA A 99 1.89 8.65 14.96
CA ALA A 99 0.85 7.64 14.93
C ALA A 99 1.13 6.46 13.99
N VAL A 100 1.84 6.66 12.88
CA VAL A 100 2.16 5.57 11.94
C VAL A 100 2.98 4.47 12.61
N PRO A 101 4.07 4.75 13.34
CA PRO A 101 4.77 3.73 14.13
C PRO A 101 3.88 3.07 15.19
N MET A 102 3.04 3.83 15.90
CA MET A 102 2.13 3.27 16.89
C MET A 102 1.13 2.29 16.29
N MET A 103 0.58 2.61 15.12
CA MET A 103 -0.33 1.72 14.39
C MET A 103 0.39 0.47 13.91
N PHE A 104 1.62 0.60 13.45
CA PHE A 104 2.46 -0.52 13.04
C PHE A 104 2.71 -1.50 14.19
N ASP A 105 3.07 -1.00 15.36
CA ASP A 105 3.25 -1.80 16.58
C ASP A 105 1.95 -2.50 16.99
N GLU A 106 0.81 -1.84 16.86
CA GLU A 106 -0.50 -2.41 17.15
C GLU A 106 -0.84 -3.57 16.22
N ILE A 107 -0.57 -3.41 14.91
CA ILE A 107 -0.75 -4.47 13.92
C ILE A 107 0.15 -5.67 14.26
N GLN A 108 1.43 -5.43 14.57
CA GLN A 108 2.37 -6.49 14.93
C GLN A 108 1.92 -7.23 16.18
N ARG A 109 1.45 -6.51 17.20
CA ARG A 109 0.95 -7.11 18.44
C ARG A 109 -0.29 -7.97 18.17
N SER A 110 -1.26 -7.45 17.43
CA SER A 110 -2.48 -8.17 17.06
C SER A 110 -2.17 -9.45 16.29
N MET A 111 -1.27 -9.39 15.31
CA MET A 111 -0.85 -10.56 14.53
C MET A 111 -0.18 -11.62 15.44
N LYS A 112 0.65 -11.18 16.38
CA LYS A 112 1.29 -12.07 17.35
C LYS A 112 0.27 -12.75 18.27
N GLU A 113 -0.74 -12.03 18.72
CA GLU A 113 -1.84 -12.58 19.55
C GLU A 113 -2.63 -13.65 18.77
N PHE A 114 -2.90 -13.42 17.48
CA PHE A 114 -3.48 -14.41 16.58
C PHE A 114 -2.53 -15.56 16.19
N ARG A 115 -1.28 -15.56 16.71
CA ARG A 115 -0.23 -16.53 16.39
C ARG A 115 0.11 -16.57 14.90
N VAL A 116 -0.07 -15.45 14.22
CA VAL A 116 0.39 -15.20 12.85
C VAL A 116 1.78 -14.57 12.93
N ARG A 117 2.72 -15.13 12.17
CA ARG A 117 4.09 -14.62 12.10
C ARG A 117 4.40 -14.22 10.66
N PHE A 118 5.01 -13.06 10.52
CA PHE A 118 5.60 -12.60 9.28
C PHE A 118 7.12 -12.61 9.41
N ASP A 119 7.80 -13.01 8.34
CA ASP A 119 9.26 -13.05 8.26
C ASP A 119 9.77 -11.67 7.80
N VAL A 120 8.97 -10.97 6.99
CA VAL A 120 9.26 -9.64 6.47
C VAL A 120 8.07 -8.71 6.73
N TRP A 121 8.37 -7.52 7.21
CA TRP A 121 7.44 -6.39 7.31
C TRP A 121 7.87 -5.36 6.29
N PHE A 122 7.16 -5.33 5.18
CA PHE A 122 7.50 -4.48 4.05
C PHE A 122 6.79 -3.14 4.13
N HIS A 123 7.54 -2.05 4.10
CA HIS A 123 7.03 -0.70 4.12
C HIS A 123 6.89 -0.16 2.70
N GLU A 124 5.67 0.23 2.29
CA GLU A 124 5.41 0.78 0.95
C GLU A 124 6.30 2.00 0.66
N ASN A 125 6.50 2.86 1.66
CA ASN A 125 7.32 4.06 1.53
C ASN A 125 8.77 3.78 1.08
N ASN A 126 9.31 2.58 1.34
CA ASN A 126 10.64 2.21 0.90
C ASN A 126 10.73 2.08 -0.63
N LEU A 127 9.64 1.69 -1.31
CA LEU A 127 9.61 1.63 -2.77
C LEU A 127 9.94 2.99 -3.42
N TYR A 128 9.47 4.05 -2.80
CA TYR A 128 9.70 5.42 -3.27
C TYR A 128 11.08 5.93 -2.86
N LYS A 129 11.44 5.78 -1.59
CA LYS A 129 12.72 6.25 -1.04
C LYS A 129 13.93 5.60 -1.70
N ASP A 130 13.83 4.31 -1.97
CA ASP A 130 14.92 3.52 -2.55
C ASP A 130 14.92 3.54 -4.09
N GLY A 131 13.99 4.29 -4.72
CA GLY A 131 13.86 4.41 -6.18
C GLY A 131 13.43 3.12 -6.88
N GLU A 132 12.77 2.21 -6.16
CA GLU A 132 12.28 0.94 -6.71
C GLU A 132 11.18 1.18 -7.75
N VAL A 133 10.32 2.20 -7.52
CA VAL A 133 9.25 2.56 -8.46
C VAL A 133 9.84 2.96 -9.82
N ASP A 134 10.85 3.84 -9.80
CA ASP A 134 11.50 4.30 -11.02
C ASP A 134 12.19 3.14 -11.76
N ARG A 135 12.89 2.27 -11.03
CA ARG A 135 13.56 1.10 -11.61
C ARG A 135 12.57 0.13 -12.27
N ALA A 136 11.45 -0.15 -11.63
CA ALA A 136 10.44 -1.05 -12.17
C ALA A 136 9.76 -0.46 -13.43
N ILE A 137 9.50 0.85 -13.45
CA ILE A 137 8.95 1.55 -14.62
C ILE A 137 9.95 1.53 -15.77
N GLU A 138 11.24 1.78 -15.49
CA GLU A 138 12.28 1.76 -16.53
C GLU A 138 12.47 0.36 -17.14
N GLU A 139 12.35 -0.69 -16.32
CA GLU A 139 12.36 -2.06 -16.82
C GLU A 139 11.20 -2.32 -17.78
N LEU A 140 9.96 -1.93 -17.43
CA LEU A 140 8.81 -2.02 -18.34
C LEU A 140 9.00 -1.17 -19.60
N ARG A 141 9.62 0.01 -19.47
CA ARG A 141 9.97 0.87 -20.62
C ARG A 141 10.95 0.18 -21.56
N SER A 142 11.98 -0.46 -21.02
CA SER A 142 12.97 -1.19 -21.80
C SER A 142 12.36 -2.38 -22.57
N ARG A 143 11.26 -2.93 -22.05
CA ARG A 143 10.49 -4.01 -22.70
C ARG A 143 9.48 -3.52 -23.72
N GLY A 144 9.29 -2.21 -23.84
CA GLY A 144 8.34 -1.60 -24.78
C GLY A 144 6.88 -1.66 -24.32
N ASP A 145 6.65 -1.69 -23.00
CA ASP A 145 5.33 -1.78 -22.37
C ASP A 145 4.88 -0.44 -21.76
N ILE A 146 5.66 0.65 -22.00
CA ILE A 146 5.35 2.00 -21.53
C ILE A 146 5.18 2.96 -22.70
N PHE A 147 4.16 3.81 -22.61
CA PHE A 147 3.96 4.91 -23.56
C PHE A 147 3.52 6.19 -22.86
N GLU A 148 3.71 7.33 -23.55
CA GLU A 148 3.28 8.65 -23.06
C GLU A 148 2.00 9.10 -23.79
N LYS A 149 1.02 9.58 -23.03
CA LYS A 149 -0.23 10.10 -23.57
C LYS A 149 -0.83 11.16 -22.65
N ASP A 150 -1.25 12.28 -23.21
CA ASP A 150 -1.88 13.39 -22.49
C ASP A 150 -1.06 13.91 -21.29
N GLY A 151 0.28 13.89 -21.42
CA GLY A 151 1.21 14.32 -20.38
C GLY A 151 1.38 13.31 -19.24
N ALA A 152 0.79 12.13 -19.32
CA ALA A 152 0.90 11.06 -18.34
C ALA A 152 1.65 9.85 -18.92
N THR A 153 2.32 9.08 -18.06
CA THR A 153 2.99 7.83 -18.42
C THR A 153 2.04 6.67 -18.18
N TRP A 154 1.89 5.82 -19.19
CA TRP A 154 0.97 4.70 -19.20
C TRP A 154 1.70 3.37 -19.35
N PHE A 155 1.23 2.36 -18.64
CA PHE A 155 1.54 0.96 -18.86
C PHE A 155 0.54 0.36 -19.87
N GLU A 156 1.04 -0.23 -20.96
CA GLU A 156 0.24 -0.87 -22.02
C GLU A 156 -0.24 -2.25 -21.57
N SER A 157 -1.02 -2.29 -20.49
CA SER A 157 -1.47 -3.53 -19.86
C SER A 157 -2.44 -4.34 -20.72
N THR A 158 -3.13 -3.70 -21.69
CA THR A 158 -3.98 -4.39 -22.66
C THR A 158 -3.20 -5.37 -23.54
N LYS A 159 -1.94 -5.08 -23.85
CA LYS A 159 -1.02 -5.98 -24.57
C LYS A 159 -0.84 -7.33 -23.84
N HIS A 160 -1.05 -7.32 -22.54
CA HIS A 160 -0.89 -8.47 -21.64
C HIS A 160 -2.22 -8.98 -21.06
N GLY A 161 -3.36 -8.59 -21.65
CA GLY A 161 -4.68 -9.14 -21.33
C GLY A 161 -5.49 -8.42 -20.26
N ASP A 162 -5.07 -7.21 -19.84
CA ASP A 162 -5.91 -6.34 -19.00
C ASP A 162 -7.06 -5.73 -19.84
N ASP A 163 -8.10 -5.24 -19.19
CA ASP A 163 -9.27 -4.62 -19.84
C ASP A 163 -8.99 -3.22 -20.41
N LYS A 164 -7.98 -2.53 -19.88
CA LYS A 164 -7.54 -1.19 -20.32
C LYS A 164 -6.13 -0.88 -19.85
N ASP A 165 -5.46 0.03 -20.56
CA ASP A 165 -4.15 0.54 -20.15
C ASP A 165 -4.23 1.34 -18.86
N ARG A 166 -3.13 1.38 -18.11
CA ARG A 166 -3.09 1.97 -16.78
C ARG A 166 -2.13 3.13 -16.68
N VAL A 167 -2.61 4.25 -16.15
CA VAL A 167 -1.74 5.37 -15.76
C VAL A 167 -0.86 4.92 -14.61
N ILE A 168 0.44 5.13 -14.73
CA ILE A 168 1.44 4.86 -13.68
C ILE A 168 2.12 6.13 -13.18
N ILE A 169 2.26 7.16 -14.03
CA ILE A 169 2.62 8.51 -13.62
C ILE A 169 1.57 9.47 -14.18
N LYS A 170 0.97 10.26 -13.32
CA LYS A 170 -0.05 11.25 -13.69
C LYS A 170 0.59 12.45 -14.40
N SER A 171 -0.23 13.27 -15.08
CA SER A 171 0.22 14.47 -15.79
C SER A 171 0.85 15.56 -14.90
N ASN A 172 0.60 15.51 -13.58
CA ASN A 172 1.26 16.38 -12.60
C ASN A 172 2.59 15.82 -12.07
N GLY A 173 3.04 14.66 -12.57
CA GLY A 173 4.27 14.00 -12.17
C GLY A 173 4.13 13.02 -10.99
N ASP A 174 2.98 12.95 -10.34
CA ASP A 174 2.75 12.04 -9.21
C ASP A 174 2.58 10.60 -9.70
N PHE A 175 3.08 9.66 -8.91
CA PHE A 175 2.81 8.25 -9.14
C PHE A 175 1.32 7.92 -8.91
N ALA A 176 0.78 7.06 -9.77
CA ALA A 176 -0.52 6.45 -9.55
C ALA A 176 -0.38 5.21 -8.65
N TYR A 177 -1.45 4.79 -7.97
CA TYR A 177 -1.43 3.65 -7.05
C TYR A 177 -0.80 2.38 -7.64
N PHE A 178 -1.07 2.11 -8.91
CA PHE A 178 -0.57 0.90 -9.56
C PHE A 178 0.96 0.90 -9.78
N ALA A 179 1.61 2.06 -9.74
CA ALA A 179 3.07 2.15 -9.81
C ALA A 179 3.76 1.44 -8.62
N ALA A 180 3.18 1.58 -7.42
CA ALA A 180 3.67 0.88 -6.24
C ALA A 180 3.51 -0.65 -6.35
N ASP A 181 2.37 -1.12 -6.88
CA ASP A 181 2.13 -2.56 -7.10
C ASP A 181 3.16 -3.15 -8.08
N ILE A 182 3.45 -2.43 -9.18
CA ILE A 182 4.47 -2.81 -10.17
C ILE A 182 5.85 -2.91 -9.50
N ALA A 183 6.23 -1.89 -8.73
CA ALA A 183 7.52 -1.88 -8.04
C ALA A 183 7.62 -2.96 -6.97
N TYR A 184 6.56 -3.20 -6.22
CA TYR A 184 6.53 -4.23 -5.20
C TYR A 184 6.64 -5.65 -5.77
N TYR A 185 5.97 -5.91 -6.89
CA TYR A 185 6.15 -7.17 -7.61
C TYR A 185 7.59 -7.34 -8.10
N TRP A 186 8.14 -6.31 -8.76
CA TRP A 186 9.52 -6.30 -9.22
C TRP A 186 10.51 -6.55 -8.08
N ASN A 187 10.34 -5.85 -6.96
CA ASN A 187 11.16 -6.05 -5.76
C ASN A 187 11.13 -7.49 -5.27
N LYS A 188 9.95 -8.12 -5.14
CA LYS A 188 9.84 -9.53 -4.69
C LYS A 188 10.62 -10.49 -5.58
N ARG A 189 10.65 -10.22 -6.87
CA ARG A 189 11.32 -11.10 -7.86
C ARG A 189 12.83 -10.87 -7.93
N HIS A 190 13.32 -9.68 -7.60
CA HIS A 190 14.69 -9.26 -7.90
C HIS A 190 15.49 -8.77 -6.68
N ARG A 191 14.89 -8.70 -5.50
CA ARG A 191 15.61 -8.29 -4.30
C ARG A 191 16.76 -9.24 -3.98
N ALA A 192 17.83 -8.70 -3.38
CA ALA A 192 19.06 -9.44 -3.11
C ALA A 192 18.89 -10.56 -2.07
N VAL A 193 17.93 -10.40 -1.14
CA VAL A 193 17.65 -11.38 -0.08
C VAL A 193 16.31 -12.03 -0.36
N ASP A 194 16.33 -13.34 -0.49
CA ASP A 194 15.14 -14.17 -0.70
C ASP A 194 14.24 -13.71 -1.88
N PRO A 195 14.78 -13.60 -3.11
CA PRO A 195 13.95 -13.35 -4.27
C PRO A 195 12.93 -14.49 -4.42
N ALA A 196 11.70 -14.15 -4.78
CA ALA A 196 10.64 -15.13 -4.87
C ALA A 196 10.60 -15.82 -6.24
N ASP A 197 10.66 -17.16 -6.28
CA ASP A 197 10.34 -17.94 -7.48
C ASP A 197 8.84 -17.93 -7.75
N VAL A 198 8.04 -17.97 -6.68
CA VAL A 198 6.57 -17.89 -6.73
C VAL A 198 6.11 -16.82 -5.74
N ALA A 199 5.38 -15.81 -6.23
CA ALA A 199 4.77 -14.77 -5.41
C ALA A 199 3.27 -15.05 -5.26
N ILE A 200 2.80 -15.21 -4.01
CA ILE A 200 1.39 -15.41 -3.68
C ILE A 200 0.84 -14.15 -3.03
N TYR A 201 -0.13 -13.52 -3.69
CA TYR A 201 -0.84 -12.36 -3.18
C TYR A 201 -2.18 -12.80 -2.57
N MET A 202 -2.36 -12.57 -1.29
CA MET A 202 -3.63 -12.81 -0.57
C MET A 202 -4.33 -11.47 -0.37
N LEU A 203 -5.28 -11.19 -1.24
CA LEU A 203 -6.04 -9.94 -1.24
C LEU A 203 -7.46 -10.16 -0.74
N GLY A 204 -8.07 -9.11 -0.20
CA GLY A 204 -9.49 -9.12 0.14
C GLY A 204 -10.39 -9.28 -1.09
N ALA A 205 -11.62 -9.72 -0.90
CA ALA A 205 -12.58 -9.94 -1.99
C ALA A 205 -12.95 -8.65 -2.75
N ASP A 206 -12.82 -7.50 -2.11
CA ASP A 206 -12.98 -6.16 -2.69
C ASP A 206 -11.93 -5.82 -3.76
N HIS A 207 -10.80 -6.53 -3.78
CA HIS A 207 -9.75 -6.40 -4.79
C HIS A 207 -9.97 -7.26 -6.05
N HIS A 208 -11.15 -7.87 -6.23
CA HIS A 208 -11.42 -8.74 -7.40
C HIS A 208 -11.13 -8.05 -8.75
N GLY A 209 -11.46 -6.77 -8.90
CA GLY A 209 -11.14 -5.98 -10.10
C GLY A 209 -9.64 -5.72 -10.34
N TYR A 210 -8.78 -6.08 -9.38
CA TYR A 210 -7.33 -5.94 -9.49
C TYR A 210 -6.65 -7.12 -10.20
N ILE A 211 -7.29 -8.28 -10.25
CA ILE A 211 -6.69 -9.53 -10.75
C ILE A 211 -6.15 -9.35 -12.17
N GLY A 212 -6.96 -8.81 -13.08
CA GLY A 212 -6.58 -8.64 -14.49
C GLY A 212 -5.31 -7.81 -14.67
N ARG A 213 -5.21 -6.65 -13.99
CA ARG A 213 -4.02 -5.80 -14.07
C ARG A 213 -2.79 -6.40 -13.40
N MET A 214 -2.95 -7.17 -12.31
CA MET A 214 -1.85 -7.89 -11.68
C MET A 214 -1.32 -8.99 -12.60
N MET A 215 -2.21 -9.74 -13.27
CA MET A 215 -1.83 -10.75 -14.25
C MET A 215 -1.09 -10.14 -15.45
N ALA A 216 -1.59 -9.01 -15.97
CA ALA A 216 -0.92 -8.28 -17.05
C ALA A 216 0.46 -7.80 -16.65
N MET A 217 0.63 -7.30 -15.43
CA MET A 217 1.92 -6.90 -14.88
C MET A 217 2.89 -8.09 -14.81
N CYS A 218 2.45 -9.24 -14.29
CA CYS A 218 3.27 -10.44 -14.22
C CYS A 218 3.74 -10.86 -15.62
N ALA A 219 2.83 -10.89 -16.60
CA ALA A 219 3.14 -11.24 -17.99
C ALA A 219 4.14 -10.24 -18.63
N ALA A 220 4.00 -8.93 -18.37
CA ALA A 220 4.91 -7.90 -18.86
C ALA A 220 6.36 -8.10 -18.33
N PHE A 221 6.51 -8.59 -17.11
CA PHE A 221 7.81 -8.97 -16.55
C PHE A 221 8.31 -10.35 -17.02
N GLY A 222 7.52 -11.07 -17.81
CA GLY A 222 7.91 -12.37 -18.39
C GLY A 222 7.46 -13.58 -17.58
N ASP A 223 6.58 -13.42 -16.60
CA ASP A 223 6.00 -14.50 -15.82
C ASP A 223 4.70 -14.99 -16.48
N GLU A 224 4.82 -15.92 -17.42
CA GLU A 224 3.69 -16.41 -18.26
C GLU A 224 2.72 -17.35 -17.52
N HIS A 225 3.04 -17.77 -16.29
CA HIS A 225 2.28 -18.78 -15.53
C HIS A 225 1.55 -18.22 -14.32
N ALA A 226 1.16 -16.93 -14.36
CA ALA A 226 0.37 -16.35 -13.30
C ALA A 226 -1.06 -16.92 -13.30
N ASP A 227 -1.45 -17.60 -12.23
CA ASP A 227 -2.80 -18.15 -12.04
C ASP A 227 -3.59 -17.32 -11.05
N SER A 228 -4.81 -16.90 -11.42
CA SER A 228 -5.76 -16.31 -10.49
C SER A 228 -6.58 -17.40 -9.81
N HIS A 229 -6.34 -17.63 -8.51
CA HIS A 229 -7.22 -18.48 -7.72
C HIS A 229 -8.33 -17.62 -7.10
N ARG A 230 -9.59 -18.02 -7.32
CA ARG A 230 -10.76 -17.36 -6.71
C ARG A 230 -10.70 -17.52 -5.18
N PRO A 231 -11.18 -16.53 -4.41
CA PRO A 231 -11.20 -16.63 -2.95
C PRO A 231 -11.97 -17.86 -2.48
N ALA A 232 -11.45 -18.50 -1.45
CA ALA A 232 -12.15 -19.60 -0.78
C ALA A 232 -13.48 -19.07 -0.22
N GLY A 233 -14.61 -19.52 -0.79
CA GLY A 233 -15.96 -19.12 -0.38
C GLY A 233 -16.92 -18.78 -1.50
N GLN A 234 -16.46 -18.54 -2.72
CA GLN A 234 -17.37 -18.55 -3.89
C GLN A 234 -17.59 -19.99 -4.33
N CYS A 235 -18.69 -20.58 -3.89
CA CYS A 235 -19.18 -21.84 -4.46
C CYS A 235 -19.51 -21.63 -5.93
N ASP A 236 -18.72 -22.24 -6.81
CA ASP A 236 -19.00 -22.25 -8.24
C ASP A 236 -20.23 -23.12 -8.51
N GLU A 237 -21.34 -22.51 -8.89
CA GLU A 237 -22.43 -23.23 -9.53
C GLU A 237 -21.96 -23.97 -10.81
N GLU A 238 -20.90 -23.50 -11.46
CA GLU A 238 -20.28 -24.15 -12.61
C GLU A 238 -19.51 -25.44 -12.30
N ARG A 239 -18.99 -25.63 -11.07
CA ARG A 239 -18.35 -26.90 -10.68
C ARG A 239 -19.34 -28.03 -10.46
N GLN A 240 -20.58 -27.73 -10.05
CA GLN A 240 -21.64 -28.72 -9.90
C GLN A 240 -22.14 -29.24 -11.26
N ALA A 241 -22.11 -28.40 -12.29
CA ALA A 241 -22.50 -28.82 -13.66
C ALA A 241 -21.47 -29.75 -14.33
N ARG A 242 -20.19 -29.72 -13.95
CA ARG A 242 -19.15 -30.61 -14.51
C ARG A 242 -18.94 -31.94 -13.76
N ALA A 243 -19.53 -32.10 -12.60
CA ALA A 243 -19.46 -33.34 -11.82
C ALA A 243 -20.58 -34.34 -12.17
N HIS A 244 -21.46 -34.01 -13.12
CA HIS A 244 -22.59 -34.81 -13.54
C HIS A 244 -22.60 -35.14 -15.05
N VAL A 245 -21.43 -35.22 -15.70
CA VAL A 245 -21.28 -35.76 -17.05
C VAL A 245 -20.28 -36.90 -17.03
#